data_31a76773faaf931da2b1471444c05137
#
_entry.id   31a76773faaf931da2b1471444c05137
#
_cell.length_a   1.000
_cell.length_b   1.000
_cell.length_c   1.000
_cell.angle_alpha   90.00
_cell.angle_beta   90.00
_cell.angle_gamma   90.00
#
_symmetry.space_group_name_H-M   'P 1'
#
loop_
_entity.id
_entity.type
_entity.pdbx_description
1 polymer ?
#
loop_
_entity_poly.entity_id
_entity_poly.type
_entity_poly.pdbx_seq_one_letter_code
_entity_poly.pdbx_strand_id
1 'polypeptide(L)'
;SLPESDETYSYFFEISENGKLLKFNANCLDSRPFMRPARNIFLSGTFFSATLTPQNFFLDLLKAEEKHEELFLPSPFPVENLKVLVNTNISTYYKGRDFTKKKIIQAILAFVGGKTGNYFVFFPSYKYMTAIVDIFPLSKNYNFYIQDAGMTTEKREEFLAHFEKNPTKTNIGFVVLGGVFSE
;
A
#
# COMPACT_ATOMS: atom_id res chain seq x y z
N SER A 1 -15.59 -10.21 33.14
CA SER A 1 -14.21 -10.68 33.31
C SER A 1 -13.61 -10.79 31.93
N LEU A 2 -12.47 -10.15 31.70
CA LEU A 2 -11.63 -10.42 30.54
C LEU A 2 -11.23 -11.92 30.62
N PRO A 3 -11.22 -12.65 29.48
CA PRO A 3 -10.71 -14.00 29.50
C PRO A 3 -9.27 -14.01 30.02
N GLU A 4 -8.95 -14.96 30.90
CA GLU A 4 -7.56 -15.21 31.31
C GLU A 4 -6.70 -15.27 30.04
N SER A 5 -5.51 -14.70 30.10
CA SER A 5 -4.56 -14.45 29.01
C SER A 5 -4.51 -15.61 27.99
N ASP A 6 -5.39 -15.55 27.02
CA ASP A 6 -5.27 -16.35 25.81
C ASP A 6 -4.15 -15.70 24.98
N GLU A 7 -3.01 -16.35 24.87
CA GLU A 7 -1.86 -15.88 24.06
C GLU A 7 -2.24 -15.59 22.60
N THR A 8 -3.42 -16.01 22.20
CA THR A 8 -3.99 -15.83 20.86
C THR A 8 -4.42 -14.38 20.60
N TYR A 9 -4.77 -13.62 21.65
CA TYR A 9 -5.27 -12.26 21.54
C TYR A 9 -4.47 -11.27 22.38
N SER A 10 -4.30 -10.05 21.83
CA SER A 10 -3.86 -8.87 22.59
C SER A 10 -5.01 -7.89 22.73
N TYR A 11 -5.23 -7.40 23.94
CA TYR A 11 -6.29 -6.45 24.25
C TYR A 11 -5.72 -5.14 24.74
N PHE A 12 -6.21 -4.01 24.19
CA PHE A 12 -5.82 -2.69 24.66
C PHE A 12 -6.93 -1.66 24.49
N PHE A 13 -6.85 -0.62 25.29
CA PHE A 13 -7.80 0.49 25.27
C PHE A 13 -7.13 1.74 24.69
N GLU A 14 -7.85 2.45 23.85
CA GLU A 14 -7.50 3.79 23.40
C GLU A 14 -8.46 4.79 24.02
N ILE A 15 -7.92 5.80 24.67
CA ILE A 15 -8.70 6.90 25.26
C ILE A 15 -8.38 8.15 24.45
N SER A 16 -9.41 8.85 23.94
CA SER A 16 -9.23 10.11 23.24
C SER A 16 -8.66 11.19 24.17
N GLU A 17 -7.92 12.15 23.61
CA GLU A 17 -7.29 13.24 24.37
C GLU A 17 -8.27 14.02 25.29
N ASN A 18 -9.54 14.08 24.91
CA ASN A 18 -10.59 14.72 25.71
C ASN A 18 -11.31 13.76 26.67
N GLY A 19 -10.88 12.51 26.77
CA GLY A 19 -11.44 11.49 27.65
C GLY A 19 -12.88 11.03 27.31
N LYS A 20 -13.44 11.49 26.18
CA LYS A 20 -14.85 11.23 25.83
C LYS A 20 -15.06 9.95 25.03
N LEU A 21 -14.01 9.42 24.43
CA LEU A 21 -14.07 8.19 23.63
C LEU A 21 -13.16 7.14 24.24
N LEU A 22 -13.75 6.00 24.56
CA LEU A 22 -13.03 4.77 24.92
C LEU A 22 -13.22 3.75 23.79
N LYS A 23 -12.12 3.32 23.16
CA LYS A 23 -12.12 2.28 22.16
C LYS A 23 -11.42 1.05 22.72
N PHE A 24 -12.12 -0.08 22.74
CA PHE A 24 -11.57 -1.37 23.07
C PHE A 24 -11.10 -2.06 21.80
N ASN A 25 -9.85 -2.51 21.77
CA ASN A 25 -9.27 -3.24 20.67
C ASN A 25 -8.91 -4.66 21.11
N ALA A 26 -9.30 -5.64 20.32
CA ALA A 26 -8.92 -7.03 20.45
C ALA A 26 -8.21 -7.47 19.18
N ASN A 27 -6.90 -7.64 19.24
CA ASN A 27 -6.09 -8.06 18.10
C ASN A 27 -5.79 -9.56 18.21
N CYS A 28 -6.21 -10.32 17.22
CA CYS A 28 -5.82 -11.72 17.09
C CYS A 28 -4.35 -11.78 16.66
N LEU A 29 -3.50 -12.30 17.54
CA LEU A 29 -2.06 -12.46 17.32
C LEU A 29 -1.75 -13.79 16.60
N ASP A 30 -2.57 -14.82 16.86
CA ASP A 30 -2.43 -16.13 16.23
C ASP A 30 -3.80 -16.65 15.78
N SER A 31 -4.02 -16.70 14.47
CA SER A 31 -5.27 -17.20 13.88
C SER A 31 -5.29 -18.74 13.72
N ARG A 32 -4.16 -19.42 13.88
CA ARG A 32 -4.02 -20.86 13.61
C ARG A 32 -5.02 -21.76 14.36
N PRO A 33 -5.35 -21.50 15.64
CA PRO A 33 -6.34 -22.32 16.36
C PRO A 33 -7.74 -22.27 15.73
N PHE A 34 -8.07 -21.19 15.03
CA PHE A 34 -9.40 -20.98 14.45
C PHE A 34 -9.51 -21.47 13.01
N MET A 35 -8.38 -21.61 12.31
CA MET A 35 -8.38 -21.96 10.89
C MET A 35 -8.88 -23.37 10.62
N ARG A 36 -8.45 -24.37 11.41
CA ARG A 36 -8.88 -25.77 11.22
C ARG A 36 -10.39 -25.97 11.48
N PRO A 37 -10.96 -25.50 12.59
CA PRO A 37 -12.41 -25.59 12.81
C PRO A 37 -13.22 -24.88 11.72
N ALA A 38 -12.80 -23.68 11.31
CA ALA A 38 -13.49 -22.94 10.26
C ALA A 38 -13.47 -23.68 8.91
N ARG A 39 -12.36 -24.28 8.57
CA ARG A 39 -12.22 -25.04 7.30
C ARG A 39 -13.02 -26.33 7.31
N ASN A 40 -13.12 -27.03 8.43
CA ASN A 40 -13.83 -28.31 8.55
C ASN A 40 -15.34 -28.20 8.32
N ILE A 41 -15.88 -26.98 8.21
CA ILE A 41 -17.28 -26.74 7.83
C ILE A 41 -17.49 -26.98 6.33
N PHE A 42 -16.44 -26.91 5.52
CA PHE A 42 -16.49 -26.99 4.06
C PHE A 42 -15.88 -28.29 3.55
N LEU A 43 -16.39 -28.79 2.40
CA LEU A 43 -15.82 -29.94 1.70
C LEU A 43 -14.41 -29.68 1.16
N SER A 44 -14.18 -28.46 0.69
CA SER A 44 -12.90 -28.00 0.16
C SER A 44 -12.76 -26.50 0.35
N GLY A 45 -11.52 -26.01 0.29
CA GLY A 45 -11.22 -24.57 0.37
C GLY A 45 -10.06 -24.23 -0.54
N THR A 46 -10.14 -23.10 -1.22
CA THR A 46 -9.06 -22.55 -2.02
C THR A 46 -8.61 -21.24 -1.43
N PHE A 47 -7.33 -21.12 -1.12
CA PHE A 47 -6.70 -19.89 -0.66
C PHE A 47 -5.83 -19.33 -1.77
N PHE A 48 -5.98 -18.07 -2.08
CA PHE A 48 -5.20 -17.43 -3.13
C PHE A 48 -4.84 -16.00 -2.76
N SER A 49 -3.67 -15.58 -3.20
CA SER A 49 -3.17 -14.21 -3.09
C SER A 49 -2.11 -14.00 -4.17
N ALA A 50 -1.83 -12.76 -4.49
CA ALA A 50 -0.67 -12.42 -5.33
C ALA A 50 0.66 -12.79 -4.66
N THR A 51 0.70 -12.97 -3.34
CA THR A 51 1.94 -13.08 -2.55
C THR A 51 1.78 -14.04 -1.36
N LEU A 52 1.40 -15.30 -1.59
CA LEU A 52 1.47 -16.36 -0.56
C LEU A 52 2.94 -16.83 -0.36
N THR A 53 3.83 -15.88 -0.03
CA THR A 53 5.26 -16.11 0.13
C THR A 53 5.74 -15.47 1.45
N PRO A 54 6.49 -16.20 2.32
CA PRO A 54 7.01 -17.56 2.14
C PRO A 54 5.90 -18.62 2.30
N GLN A 55 5.92 -19.61 1.41
CA GLN A 55 4.89 -20.63 1.32
C GLN A 55 4.68 -21.40 2.63
N ASN A 56 5.77 -21.88 3.26
CA ASN A 56 5.70 -22.63 4.52
C ASN A 56 5.02 -21.83 5.66
N PHE A 57 5.18 -20.52 5.68
CA PHE A 57 4.50 -19.66 6.65
C PHE A 57 2.98 -19.72 6.46
N PHE A 58 2.51 -19.61 5.23
CA PHE A 58 1.07 -19.65 4.93
C PHE A 58 0.48 -21.05 5.11
N LEU A 59 1.20 -22.11 4.79
CA LEU A 59 0.77 -23.49 5.05
C LEU A 59 0.56 -23.73 6.55
N ASP A 60 1.48 -23.26 7.41
CA ASP A 60 1.32 -23.35 8.86
C ASP A 60 0.18 -22.45 9.35
N LEU A 61 0.11 -21.19 8.89
CA LEU A 61 -0.93 -20.24 9.29
C LEU A 61 -2.33 -20.75 8.96
N LEU A 62 -2.50 -21.31 7.76
CA LEU A 62 -3.76 -21.85 7.26
C LEU A 62 -4.04 -23.27 7.78
N LYS A 63 -3.10 -23.86 8.50
CA LYS A 63 -3.18 -25.27 8.95
C LYS A 63 -3.54 -26.23 7.82
N ALA A 64 -2.85 -26.05 6.67
CA ALA A 64 -3.01 -26.92 5.52
C ALA A 64 -2.76 -28.37 5.91
N GLU A 65 -3.55 -29.27 5.32
CA GLU A 65 -3.37 -30.71 5.57
C GLU A 65 -2.19 -31.25 4.76
N GLU A 66 -1.70 -32.45 5.12
CA GLU A 66 -0.62 -33.11 4.38
C GLU A 66 -0.95 -33.31 2.89
N LYS A 67 -2.26 -33.50 2.58
CA LYS A 67 -2.76 -33.58 1.21
C LYS A 67 -3.37 -32.25 0.80
N HIS A 68 -2.56 -31.36 0.27
CA HIS A 68 -2.99 -30.12 -0.35
C HIS A 68 -2.35 -30.00 -1.73
N GLU A 69 -3.01 -29.28 -2.61
CA GLU A 69 -2.50 -28.94 -3.95
C GLU A 69 -2.00 -27.49 -3.90
N GLU A 70 -0.87 -27.26 -4.55
CA GLU A 70 -0.25 -25.95 -4.64
C GLU A 70 -0.15 -25.54 -6.10
N LEU A 71 -0.56 -24.31 -6.40
CA LEU A 71 -0.43 -23.74 -7.73
C LEU A 71 0.35 -22.42 -7.64
N PHE A 72 1.51 -22.41 -8.24
CA PHE A 72 2.30 -21.20 -8.43
C PHE A 72 2.18 -20.74 -9.88
N LEU A 73 1.62 -19.56 -10.08
CA LEU A 73 1.53 -18.92 -11.39
C LEU A 73 2.63 -17.85 -11.51
N PRO A 74 3.48 -17.92 -12.52
CA PRO A 74 4.46 -16.87 -12.76
C PRO A 74 3.78 -15.56 -13.16
N SER A 75 4.48 -14.44 -13.00
CA SER A 75 3.99 -13.14 -13.46
C SER A 75 3.67 -13.19 -14.96
N PRO A 76 2.50 -12.71 -15.40
CA PRO A 76 2.17 -12.57 -16.82
C PRO A 76 2.93 -11.41 -17.48
N PHE A 77 3.60 -10.58 -16.70
CA PHE A 77 4.33 -9.40 -17.20
C PHE A 77 5.79 -9.77 -17.48
N PRO A 78 6.31 -9.51 -18.69
CA PRO A 78 7.71 -9.75 -19.03
C PRO A 78 8.65 -8.96 -18.11
N VAL A 79 9.67 -9.62 -17.56
CA VAL A 79 10.61 -9.01 -16.60
C VAL A 79 11.41 -7.87 -17.25
N GLU A 80 11.69 -7.95 -18.53
CA GLU A 80 12.38 -6.94 -19.32
C GLU A 80 11.61 -5.60 -19.39
N ASN A 81 10.31 -5.61 -19.14
CA ASN A 81 9.49 -4.39 -19.07
C ASN A 81 9.57 -3.69 -17.71
N LEU A 82 10.20 -4.31 -16.70
CA LEU A 82 10.37 -3.74 -15.37
C LEU A 82 11.80 -3.23 -15.20
N LYS A 83 11.95 -1.93 -14.93
CA LYS A 83 13.22 -1.33 -14.54
C LYS A 83 13.10 -0.70 -13.16
N VAL A 84 13.86 -1.20 -12.20
CA VAL A 84 13.93 -0.68 -10.83
C VAL A 84 15.18 0.20 -10.69
N LEU A 85 14.99 1.44 -10.25
CA LEU A 85 16.05 2.41 -9.97
C LEU A 85 16.01 2.78 -8.50
N VAL A 86 17.17 2.74 -7.83
CA VAL A 86 17.30 3.10 -6.41
C VAL A 86 18.19 4.33 -6.27
N ASN A 87 17.66 5.39 -5.66
CA ASN A 87 18.45 6.56 -5.31
C ASN A 87 18.88 6.49 -3.84
N THR A 88 20.13 6.19 -3.59
CA THR A 88 20.70 6.05 -2.23
C THR A 88 21.09 7.39 -1.58
N ASN A 89 21.06 8.51 -2.33
CA ASN A 89 21.48 9.82 -1.85
C ASN A 89 20.35 10.66 -1.22
N ILE A 90 19.13 10.12 -1.20
CA ILE A 90 17.95 10.80 -0.67
C ILE A 90 17.38 9.99 0.48
N SER A 91 17.43 10.54 1.70
CA SER A 91 16.77 9.93 2.85
C SER A 91 15.30 10.34 2.91
N THR A 92 14.42 9.35 3.10
CA THR A 92 12.99 9.55 3.33
C THR A 92 12.58 9.33 4.80
N TYR A 93 13.55 9.14 5.70
CA TYR A 93 13.29 8.99 7.13
C TYR A 93 12.61 10.24 7.71
N TYR A 94 11.66 10.01 8.62
CA TYR A 94 10.80 11.06 9.19
C TYR A 94 11.58 12.29 9.69
N LYS A 95 12.66 12.07 10.47
CA LYS A 95 13.49 13.15 11.04
C LYS A 95 14.26 13.98 9.99
N GLY A 96 14.47 13.46 8.78
CA GLY A 96 15.23 14.11 7.71
C GLY A 96 14.40 14.72 6.58
N ARG A 97 13.09 14.53 6.59
CA ARG A 97 12.20 14.87 5.47
C ARG A 97 12.24 16.33 5.06
N ASP A 98 12.32 17.24 6.02
CA ASP A 98 12.32 18.67 5.73
C ASP A 98 13.56 19.11 4.96
N PHE A 99 14.71 18.50 5.22
CA PHE A 99 15.98 18.81 4.54
C PHE A 99 16.07 18.16 3.15
N THR A 100 15.29 17.13 2.87
CA THR A 100 15.38 16.37 1.61
C THR A 100 14.30 16.72 0.60
N LYS A 101 13.29 17.52 0.96
CA LYS A 101 12.16 17.89 0.07
C LYS A 101 12.61 18.36 -1.32
N LYS A 102 13.55 19.30 -1.38
CA LYS A 102 14.07 19.83 -2.63
C LYS A 102 14.75 18.75 -3.48
N LYS A 103 15.52 17.85 -2.87
CA LYS A 103 16.18 16.75 -3.55
C LYS A 103 15.16 15.75 -4.11
N ILE A 104 14.09 15.48 -3.36
CA ILE A 104 13.00 14.62 -3.83
C ILE A 104 12.30 15.23 -5.03
N ILE A 105 11.97 16.52 -5.00
CA ILE A 105 11.37 17.22 -6.13
C ILE A 105 12.29 17.15 -7.36
N GLN A 106 13.59 17.41 -7.19
CA GLN A 106 14.56 17.30 -8.28
C GLN A 106 14.62 15.88 -8.85
N ALA A 107 14.58 14.85 -8.01
CA ALA A 107 14.56 13.46 -8.45
C ALA A 107 13.29 13.11 -9.23
N ILE A 108 12.11 13.57 -8.75
CA ILE A 108 10.83 13.39 -9.46
C ILE A 108 10.90 14.07 -10.82
N LEU A 109 11.31 15.33 -10.88
CA LEU A 109 11.39 16.11 -12.13
C LEU A 109 12.37 15.48 -13.13
N ALA A 110 13.53 15.01 -12.66
CA ALA A 110 14.50 14.32 -13.52
C ALA A 110 13.92 13.02 -14.08
N PHE A 111 13.18 12.26 -13.26
CA PHE A 111 12.57 11.00 -13.68
C PHE A 111 11.44 11.20 -14.69
N VAL A 112 10.50 12.11 -14.41
CA VAL A 112 9.34 12.36 -15.30
C VAL A 112 9.71 13.14 -16.54
N GLY A 113 10.81 13.90 -16.51
CA GLY A 113 11.34 14.62 -17.66
C GLY A 113 12.01 13.73 -18.70
N GLY A 114 12.35 12.49 -18.36
CA GLY A 114 13.05 11.56 -19.27
C GLY A 114 12.17 11.02 -20.40
N LYS A 115 10.85 10.92 -20.20
CA LYS A 115 9.92 10.37 -21.19
C LYS A 115 8.51 10.88 -20.91
N THR A 116 7.75 11.23 -21.95
CA THR A 116 6.31 11.49 -21.85
C THR A 116 5.60 10.18 -21.44
N GLY A 117 4.78 10.25 -20.39
CA GLY A 117 4.12 9.06 -19.87
C GLY A 117 3.26 9.35 -18.63
N ASN A 118 2.78 8.29 -18.03
CA ASN A 118 2.00 8.31 -16.79
C ASN A 118 2.90 7.92 -15.63
N TYR A 119 2.87 8.72 -14.56
CA TYR A 119 3.71 8.54 -13.38
C TYR A 119 2.88 8.62 -12.11
N PHE A 120 3.05 7.66 -11.20
CA PHE A 120 2.57 7.77 -9.84
C PHE A 120 3.73 8.00 -8.88
N VAL A 121 3.59 9.02 -8.03
CA VAL A 121 4.53 9.32 -6.96
C VAL A 121 3.88 8.97 -5.64
N PHE A 122 4.32 7.87 -5.03
CA PHE A 122 3.76 7.38 -3.79
C PHE A 122 4.45 7.99 -2.56
N PHE A 123 3.64 8.48 -1.62
CA PHE A 123 4.09 9.07 -0.38
C PHE A 123 3.66 8.24 0.83
N PRO A 124 4.43 8.21 1.92
CA PRO A 124 4.07 7.45 3.11
C PRO A 124 2.94 8.08 3.94
N SER A 125 2.49 9.29 3.64
CA SER A 125 1.35 9.95 4.30
C SER A 125 0.86 11.17 3.51
N TYR A 126 -0.41 11.52 3.68
CA TYR A 126 -1.01 12.75 3.13
C TYR A 126 -0.24 14.01 3.56
N LYS A 127 0.10 14.12 4.84
CA LYS A 127 0.87 15.26 5.37
C LYS A 127 2.19 15.47 4.62
N TYR A 128 2.90 14.39 4.30
CA TYR A 128 4.16 14.48 3.58
C TYR A 128 3.94 14.79 2.10
N MET A 129 2.95 14.19 1.48
CA MET A 129 2.53 14.47 0.11
C MET A 129 2.22 15.95 -0.06
N THR A 130 1.32 16.52 0.78
CA THR A 130 0.97 17.95 0.75
C THR A 130 2.21 18.84 0.90
N ALA A 131 3.10 18.53 1.85
CA ALA A 131 4.32 19.30 2.05
C ALA A 131 5.30 19.29 0.86
N ILE A 132 5.22 18.30 -0.02
CA ILE A 132 5.96 18.28 -1.29
C ILE A 132 5.20 19.03 -2.37
N VAL A 133 3.89 18.80 -2.49
CA VAL A 133 3.02 19.43 -3.49
C VAL A 133 3.02 20.94 -3.34
N ASP A 134 2.97 21.48 -2.14
CA ASP A 134 2.96 22.93 -1.85
C ASP A 134 4.17 23.67 -2.40
N ILE A 135 5.30 22.98 -2.54
CA ILE A 135 6.54 23.57 -3.08
C ILE A 135 6.95 22.96 -4.42
N PHE A 136 6.09 22.11 -5.01
CA PHE A 136 6.37 21.50 -6.31
C PHE A 136 6.21 22.54 -7.42
N PRO A 137 7.18 22.69 -8.36
CA PRO A 137 7.10 23.70 -9.40
C PRO A 137 6.00 23.36 -10.41
N LEU A 138 5.04 24.26 -10.55
CA LEU A 138 4.03 24.15 -11.59
C LEU A 138 4.67 24.36 -12.96
N SER A 139 4.34 23.51 -13.91
CA SER A 139 4.80 23.61 -15.29
C SER A 139 3.67 23.30 -16.26
N LYS A 140 3.63 24.03 -17.39
CA LYS A 140 2.68 23.73 -18.47
C LYS A 140 3.00 22.40 -19.18
N ASN A 141 4.17 21.82 -18.92
CA ASN A 141 4.60 20.57 -19.56
C ASN A 141 4.04 19.32 -18.91
N TYR A 142 3.45 19.43 -17.72
CA TYR A 142 2.91 18.31 -16.94
C TYR A 142 1.47 18.58 -16.52
N ASN A 143 0.66 17.54 -16.44
CA ASN A 143 -0.61 17.54 -15.75
C ASN A 143 -0.38 16.96 -14.35
N PHE A 144 -0.99 17.55 -13.32
CA PHE A 144 -0.86 17.13 -11.94
C PHE A 144 -2.21 16.70 -11.40
N TYR A 145 -2.23 15.55 -10.74
CA TYR A 145 -3.41 14.98 -10.10
C TYR A 145 -3.02 14.59 -8.67
N ILE A 146 -3.81 14.99 -7.70
CA ILE A 146 -3.50 14.79 -6.28
C ILE A 146 -4.63 13.97 -5.66
N GLN A 147 -4.26 12.90 -4.96
CA GLN A 147 -5.21 12.06 -4.25
C GLN A 147 -5.77 12.79 -3.03
N ASP A 148 -7.09 12.87 -2.94
CA ASP A 148 -7.78 13.37 -1.74
C ASP A 148 -7.93 12.27 -0.68
N ALA A 149 -7.92 12.66 0.59
CA ALA A 149 -8.29 11.79 1.70
C ALA A 149 -9.79 11.44 1.63
N GLY A 150 -10.13 10.14 1.73
CA GLY A 150 -11.53 9.70 1.69
C GLY A 150 -12.16 9.78 0.29
N MET A 151 -11.37 9.64 -0.77
CA MET A 151 -11.84 9.62 -2.15
C MET A 151 -12.88 8.51 -2.36
N THR A 152 -14.05 8.88 -2.91
CA THR A 152 -15.12 7.92 -3.28
C THR A 152 -14.71 7.09 -4.50
N THR A 153 -15.46 6.02 -4.78
CA THR A 153 -15.21 5.16 -5.95
C THR A 153 -15.29 5.95 -7.26
N GLU A 154 -16.29 6.81 -7.41
CA GLU A 154 -16.49 7.65 -8.60
C GLU A 154 -15.30 8.59 -8.81
N LYS A 155 -14.86 9.28 -7.76
CA LYS A 155 -13.66 10.16 -7.82
C LYS A 155 -12.37 9.40 -8.12
N ARG A 156 -12.29 8.14 -7.65
CA ARG A 156 -11.15 7.25 -7.98
C ARG A 156 -11.14 6.92 -9.48
N GLU A 157 -12.29 6.60 -10.05
CA GLU A 157 -12.42 6.31 -11.49
C GLU A 157 -12.10 7.55 -12.33
N GLU A 158 -12.61 8.72 -11.96
CA GLU A 158 -12.26 10.00 -12.59
C GLU A 158 -10.76 10.27 -12.54
N PHE A 159 -10.13 10.04 -11.38
CA PHE A 159 -8.69 10.20 -11.22
C PHE A 159 -7.91 9.28 -12.16
N LEU A 160 -8.29 8.00 -12.22
CA LEU A 160 -7.64 7.02 -13.09
C LEU A 160 -7.86 7.29 -14.58
N ALA A 161 -9.00 7.85 -14.96
CA ALA A 161 -9.31 8.19 -16.35
C ALA A 161 -8.32 9.20 -16.96
N HIS A 162 -7.62 9.97 -16.15
CA HIS A 162 -6.56 10.87 -16.61
C HIS A 162 -5.28 10.15 -17.06
N PHE A 163 -5.11 8.88 -16.69
CA PHE A 163 -3.90 8.10 -16.98
C PHE A 163 -4.09 7.16 -18.16
N GLU A 164 -4.55 7.70 -19.26
CA GLU A 164 -4.79 6.95 -20.50
C GLU A 164 -3.49 6.38 -21.10
N LYS A 165 -3.66 5.32 -21.88
CA LYS A 165 -2.55 4.72 -22.61
C LYS A 165 -2.03 5.70 -23.68
N ASN A 166 -0.72 5.88 -23.74
CA ASN A 166 -0.03 6.77 -24.69
C ASN A 166 -0.45 8.27 -24.56
N PRO A 167 -0.26 8.88 -23.39
CA PRO A 167 -0.61 10.27 -23.19
C PRO A 167 0.24 11.20 -24.08
N THR A 168 -0.36 12.27 -24.59
CA THR A 168 0.34 13.31 -25.37
C THR A 168 1.14 14.25 -24.49
N LYS A 169 0.85 14.26 -23.19
CA LYS A 169 1.51 15.06 -22.16
C LYS A 169 1.74 14.21 -20.92
N THR A 170 2.83 14.46 -20.22
CA THR A 170 3.14 13.72 -19.00
C THR A 170 2.09 13.99 -17.91
N ASN A 171 1.51 12.91 -17.38
CA ASN A 171 0.59 12.94 -16.25
C ASN A 171 1.32 12.47 -14.99
N ILE A 172 1.20 13.21 -13.90
CA ILE A 172 1.82 12.91 -12.62
C ILE A 172 0.72 12.81 -11.55
N GLY A 173 0.51 11.64 -11.00
CA GLY A 173 -0.39 11.40 -9.87
C GLY A 173 0.40 11.38 -8.56
N PHE A 174 0.04 12.25 -7.62
CA PHE A 174 0.57 12.23 -6.25
C PHE A 174 -0.40 11.43 -5.39
N VAL A 175 0.07 10.32 -4.84
CA VAL A 175 -0.77 9.34 -4.15
C VAL A 175 -0.12 8.86 -2.85
N VAL A 176 -0.87 8.21 -1.96
CA VAL A 176 -0.38 7.75 -0.66
C VAL A 176 -0.33 6.22 -0.62
N LEU A 177 0.80 5.69 -0.11
CA LEU A 177 0.97 4.26 0.18
C LEU A 177 -0.08 3.79 1.19
N GLY A 178 -0.65 2.60 0.99
CA GLY A 178 -1.75 2.08 1.80
C GLY A 178 -3.09 2.79 1.54
N GLY A 179 -3.15 3.69 0.54
CA GLY A 179 -4.37 4.30 0.05
C GLY A 179 -5.00 3.50 -1.08
N VAL A 180 -6.11 4.00 -1.60
CA VAL A 180 -6.94 3.34 -2.64
C VAL A 180 -6.25 3.04 -3.98
N PHE A 181 -5.02 3.52 -4.19
CA PHE A 181 -4.22 3.29 -5.41
C PHE A 181 -2.98 2.41 -5.17
N SER A 182 -2.84 1.82 -3.98
CA SER A 182 -1.66 1.00 -3.63
C SER A 182 -1.97 -0.49 -3.52
N GLU A 183 -3.18 -0.89 -3.87
CA GLU A 183 -3.63 -2.29 -3.94
C GLU A 183 -3.68 -2.79 -5.38
#